data_a2e9b2fabe7bc3a2cf3b87104bc6b50f
#
_entry.id   a2e9b2fabe7bc3a2cf3b87104bc6b50f
#
_cell.length_a   1.000
_cell.length_b   1.000
_cell.length_c   1.000
_cell.angle_alpha   90.00
_cell.angle_beta   90.00
_cell.angle_gamma   90.00
#
_symmetry.space_group_name_H-M   'P 1'
#
loop_
_entity.id
_entity.type
_entity.pdbx_description
1 polymer ?
#
loop_
_entity_poly.entity_id
_entity_poly.type
_entity_poly.pdbx_seq_one_letter_code
_entity_poly.pdbx_strand_id
1 'polypeptide(L)'
;MNSLPASFETIDRAVLVWAQQLVGSAPVVDALLVVIGQWFVYVVPFGLVVAWVWIRYGRHVTDWAQARIYLLELTGAGVLAWQVLSRIIKFFYERPRPSVAGEDVKELFFHRPDESFPSDHAALFFALATYAYLLGWRRTGHGLLTVAVAVSSARIVTGTHWLTDIVG
;
A
#
# COMPACT_ATOMS: atom_id res chain seq x y z
N MET A 1 -7.15 -14.18 -20.83
CA MET A 1 -7.31 -12.86 -20.20
C MET A 1 -8.61 -12.86 -19.42
N ASN A 2 -8.53 -12.90 -18.09
CA ASN A 2 -9.72 -12.80 -17.25
C ASN A 2 -10.08 -11.31 -17.14
N SER A 3 -11.02 -10.84 -17.98
CA SER A 3 -11.56 -9.48 -17.87
C SER A 3 -12.45 -9.40 -16.63
N LEU A 4 -12.31 -8.31 -15.87
CA LEU A 4 -13.25 -7.98 -14.81
C LEU A 4 -14.67 -7.80 -15.42
N PRO A 5 -15.74 -8.00 -14.61
CA PRO A 5 -17.07 -7.59 -15.03
C PRO A 5 -17.10 -6.12 -15.45
N ALA A 6 -17.81 -5.79 -16.53
CA ALA A 6 -17.86 -4.43 -17.08
C ALA A 6 -18.24 -3.33 -16.06
N SER A 7 -19.02 -3.70 -15.03
CA SER A 7 -19.38 -2.80 -13.93
C SER A 7 -18.16 -2.34 -13.11
N PHE A 8 -17.20 -3.21 -12.85
CA PHE A 8 -15.97 -2.85 -12.13
C PHE A 8 -15.05 -1.97 -12.95
N GLU A 9 -14.92 -2.25 -14.26
CA GLU A 9 -14.13 -1.39 -15.17
C GLU A 9 -14.72 0.01 -15.25
N THR A 10 -16.04 0.15 -15.29
CA THR A 10 -16.70 1.45 -15.30
C THR A 10 -16.42 2.23 -14.02
N ILE A 11 -16.48 1.58 -12.86
CA ILE A 11 -16.18 2.21 -11.56
C ILE A 11 -14.71 2.62 -11.51
N ASP A 12 -13.79 1.74 -11.90
CA ASP A 12 -12.35 2.02 -11.90
C ASP A 12 -12.02 3.24 -12.75
N ARG A 13 -12.57 3.34 -13.97
CA ARG A 13 -12.37 4.50 -14.85
C ARG A 13 -12.98 5.77 -14.27
N ALA A 14 -14.19 5.70 -13.74
CA ALA A 14 -14.84 6.87 -13.15
C ALA A 14 -14.03 7.42 -11.96
N VAL A 15 -13.54 6.54 -11.09
CA VAL A 15 -12.70 6.93 -9.94
C VAL A 15 -11.35 7.48 -10.42
N LEU A 16 -10.72 6.87 -11.42
CA LEU A 16 -9.46 7.34 -11.98
C LEU A 16 -9.61 8.75 -12.56
N VAL A 17 -10.61 8.98 -13.42
CA VAL A 17 -10.86 10.31 -14.03
C VAL A 17 -11.09 11.38 -12.96
N TRP A 18 -11.88 11.06 -11.94
CA TRP A 18 -12.12 11.98 -10.84
C TRP A 18 -10.81 12.25 -10.04
N ALA A 19 -10.06 11.22 -9.70
CA ALA A 19 -8.84 11.32 -8.91
C ALA A 19 -7.73 12.10 -9.64
N GLN A 20 -7.60 11.91 -10.95
CA GLN A 20 -6.61 12.59 -11.80
C GLN A 20 -6.80 14.12 -11.88
N GLN A 21 -7.95 14.64 -11.47
CA GLN A 21 -8.17 16.11 -11.36
C GLN A 21 -7.28 16.74 -10.28
N LEU A 22 -6.81 15.97 -9.31
CA LEU A 22 -5.91 16.45 -8.26
C LEU A 22 -4.47 16.63 -8.77
N VAL A 23 -4.06 15.85 -9.77
CA VAL A 23 -2.70 15.89 -10.32
C VAL A 23 -2.50 17.17 -11.13
N GLY A 24 -1.48 17.94 -10.80
CA GLY A 24 -1.20 19.24 -11.40
C GLY A 24 -2.05 20.39 -10.85
N SER A 25 -2.86 20.17 -9.81
CA SER A 25 -3.66 21.22 -9.17
C SER A 25 -2.80 22.22 -8.39
N ALA A 26 -1.74 21.75 -7.74
CA ALA A 26 -0.73 22.56 -7.07
C ALA A 26 0.58 21.75 -6.88
N PRO A 27 1.76 22.40 -6.99
CA PRO A 27 3.04 21.70 -6.81
C PRO A 27 3.19 20.99 -5.45
N VAL A 28 2.58 21.55 -4.40
CA VAL A 28 2.59 20.93 -3.06
C VAL A 28 1.76 19.65 -3.04
N VAL A 29 0.62 19.62 -3.74
CA VAL A 29 -0.22 18.41 -3.85
C VAL A 29 0.55 17.32 -4.59
N ASP A 30 1.18 17.65 -5.71
CA ASP A 30 1.97 16.68 -6.49
C ASP A 30 3.14 16.14 -5.67
N ALA A 31 3.86 17.00 -4.94
CA ALA A 31 4.95 16.56 -4.06
C ALA A 31 4.45 15.62 -2.94
N LEU A 32 3.31 15.92 -2.33
CA LEU A 32 2.71 15.04 -1.31
C LEU A 32 2.28 13.69 -1.90
N LEU A 33 1.67 13.69 -3.09
CA LEU A 33 1.28 12.45 -3.78
C LEU A 33 2.50 11.57 -4.09
N VAL A 34 3.61 12.17 -4.54
CA VAL A 34 4.87 11.45 -4.78
C VAL A 34 5.43 10.89 -3.47
N VAL A 35 5.51 11.71 -2.41
CA VAL A 35 6.04 11.25 -1.11
C VAL A 35 5.19 10.12 -0.54
N ILE A 36 3.88 10.28 -0.51
CA ILE A 36 2.97 9.28 0.08
C ILE A 36 2.88 8.04 -0.81
N GLY A 37 2.71 8.20 -2.12
CA GLY A 37 2.47 7.10 -3.05
C GLY A 37 3.72 6.29 -3.41
N GLN A 38 4.91 6.90 -3.38
CA GLN A 38 6.16 6.26 -3.81
C GLN A 38 7.13 6.02 -2.65
N TRP A 39 7.38 7.06 -1.83
CA TRP A 39 8.48 7.02 -0.86
C TRP A 39 8.05 6.49 0.51
N PHE A 40 6.77 6.57 0.85
CA PHE A 40 6.29 6.23 2.19
C PHE A 40 6.50 4.75 2.56
N VAL A 41 6.59 3.85 1.59
CA VAL A 41 6.90 2.43 1.81
C VAL A 41 8.25 2.24 2.53
N TYR A 42 9.22 3.12 2.31
CA TYR A 42 10.53 3.07 2.96
C TYR A 42 10.50 3.45 4.44
N VAL A 43 9.43 4.11 4.91
CA VAL A 43 9.22 4.38 6.34
C VAL A 43 9.00 3.08 7.13
N VAL A 44 8.47 2.03 6.50
CA VAL A 44 8.22 0.74 7.16
C VAL A 44 9.51 0.09 7.66
N PRO A 45 10.50 -0.22 6.82
CA PRO A 45 11.75 -0.83 7.31
C PRO A 45 12.48 0.07 8.32
N PHE A 46 12.46 1.39 8.12
CA PHE A 46 13.03 2.32 9.10
C PHE A 46 12.30 2.26 10.45
N GLY A 47 10.97 2.28 10.44
CA GLY A 47 10.14 2.15 11.64
C GLY A 47 10.36 0.82 12.37
N LEU A 48 10.55 -0.28 11.63
CA LEU A 48 10.87 -1.59 12.21
C LEU A 48 12.23 -1.60 12.89
N VAL A 49 13.25 -0.97 12.29
CA VAL A 49 14.58 -0.81 12.92
C VAL A 49 14.47 0.03 14.20
N VAL A 50 13.76 1.15 14.16
CA VAL A 50 13.53 2.00 15.34
C VAL A 50 12.80 1.22 16.43
N ALA A 51 11.75 0.48 16.09
CA ALA A 51 11.01 -0.35 17.04
C ALA A 51 11.91 -1.44 17.66
N TRP A 52 12.74 -2.10 16.84
CA TRP A 52 13.70 -3.08 17.31
C TRP A 52 14.71 -2.50 18.31
N VAL A 53 15.31 -1.34 17.99
CA VAL A 53 16.25 -0.63 18.87
C VAL A 53 15.56 -0.22 20.16
N TRP A 54 14.33 0.30 20.06
CA TRP A 54 13.54 0.70 21.23
C TRP A 54 13.19 -0.49 22.14
N ILE A 55 12.80 -1.63 21.59
CA ILE A 55 12.57 -2.87 22.34
C ILE A 55 13.85 -3.35 23.00
N ARG A 56 15.02 -3.22 22.33
CA ARG A 56 16.30 -3.73 22.84
C ARG A 56 16.87 -2.87 23.98
N TYR A 57 16.67 -1.55 23.94
CA TYR A 57 17.31 -0.60 24.82
C TYR A 57 16.33 0.23 25.64
N GLY A 58 15.05 0.16 25.37
CA GLY A 58 13.99 0.89 26.08
C GLY A 58 13.80 0.39 27.51
N ARG A 59 13.87 1.29 28.48
CA ARG A 59 13.72 0.96 29.90
C ARG A 59 12.31 0.54 30.31
N HIS A 60 11.32 0.74 29.44
CA HIS A 60 9.91 0.48 29.72
C HIS A 60 9.39 -0.86 29.16
N VAL A 61 10.24 -1.61 28.46
CA VAL A 61 9.86 -2.92 27.90
C VAL A 61 10.21 -3.99 28.95
N THR A 62 9.21 -4.46 29.66
CA THR A 62 9.37 -5.48 30.71
C THR A 62 9.55 -6.89 30.15
N ASP A 63 8.91 -7.19 29.02
CA ASP A 63 9.06 -8.45 28.29
C ASP A 63 9.55 -8.19 26.86
N TRP A 64 10.86 -8.01 26.74
CA TRP A 64 11.51 -7.78 25.44
C TRP A 64 11.46 -9.00 24.50
N ALA A 65 11.40 -10.23 25.07
CA ALA A 65 11.33 -11.44 24.26
C ALA A 65 9.98 -11.53 23.53
N GLN A 66 8.89 -11.33 24.25
CA GLN A 66 7.56 -11.29 23.68
C GLN A 66 7.36 -10.13 22.69
N ALA A 67 7.88 -8.94 23.03
CA ALA A 67 7.80 -7.78 22.13
C ALA A 67 8.52 -8.01 20.80
N ARG A 68 9.66 -8.73 20.80
CA ARG A 68 10.39 -9.12 19.59
C ARG A 68 9.60 -10.13 18.75
N ILE A 69 8.96 -11.11 19.39
CA ILE A 69 8.11 -12.09 18.70
C ILE A 69 7.00 -11.35 17.97
N TYR A 70 6.27 -10.46 18.63
CA TYR A 70 5.21 -9.67 18.01
C TYR A 70 5.71 -8.78 16.87
N LEU A 71 6.90 -8.20 16.99
CA LEU A 71 7.49 -7.42 15.90
C LEU A 71 7.84 -8.30 14.69
N LEU A 72 8.37 -9.50 14.93
CA LEU A 72 8.67 -10.46 13.86
C LEU A 72 7.39 -10.96 13.18
N GLU A 73 6.35 -11.27 13.94
CA GLU A 73 5.05 -11.69 13.40
C GLU A 73 4.39 -10.57 12.58
N LEU A 74 4.39 -9.33 13.09
CA LEU A 74 3.89 -8.16 12.36
C LEU A 74 4.64 -7.97 11.04
N THR A 75 5.99 -8.01 11.09
CA THR A 75 6.83 -7.91 9.90
C THR A 75 6.57 -9.06 8.94
N GLY A 76 6.48 -10.29 9.46
CA GLY A 76 6.18 -11.49 8.69
C GLY A 76 4.85 -11.41 7.97
N ALA A 77 3.79 -10.93 8.63
CA ALA A 77 2.47 -10.73 8.01
C ALA A 77 2.55 -9.77 6.82
N GLY A 78 3.24 -8.63 6.98
CA GLY A 78 3.44 -7.66 5.89
C GLY A 78 4.25 -8.23 4.73
N VAL A 79 5.37 -8.92 5.02
CA VAL A 79 6.22 -9.53 3.99
C VAL A 79 5.48 -10.65 3.26
N LEU A 80 4.74 -11.50 3.96
CA LEU A 80 3.95 -12.57 3.34
C LEU A 80 2.88 -12.00 2.41
N ALA A 81 2.14 -10.97 2.82
CA ALA A 81 1.15 -10.33 1.97
C ALA A 81 1.79 -9.71 0.72
N TRP A 82 2.89 -8.95 0.90
CA TRP A 82 3.55 -8.24 -0.18
C TRP A 82 4.35 -9.16 -1.11
N GLN A 83 5.26 -10.00 -0.58
CA GLN A 83 6.24 -10.74 -1.40
C GLN A 83 5.75 -12.13 -1.81
N VAL A 84 4.82 -12.72 -1.07
CA VAL A 84 4.35 -14.07 -1.37
C VAL A 84 2.97 -14.03 -2.01
N LEU A 85 1.95 -13.53 -1.29
CA LEU A 85 0.57 -13.57 -1.79
C LEU A 85 0.39 -12.70 -3.03
N SER A 86 0.88 -11.44 -3.01
CA SER A 86 0.79 -10.57 -4.18
C SER A 86 1.50 -11.17 -5.40
N ARG A 87 2.67 -11.80 -5.21
CA ARG A 87 3.40 -12.42 -6.33
C ARG A 87 2.68 -13.65 -6.90
N ILE A 88 2.11 -14.48 -6.03
CA ILE A 88 1.31 -15.62 -6.45
C ILE A 88 0.09 -15.15 -7.25
N ILE A 89 -0.63 -14.15 -6.76
CA ILE A 89 -1.81 -13.63 -7.46
C ILE A 89 -1.41 -13.03 -8.81
N LYS A 90 -0.37 -12.20 -8.88
CA LYS A 90 0.15 -11.61 -10.12
C LYS A 90 0.56 -12.67 -11.15
N PHE A 91 1.08 -13.81 -10.71
CA PHE A 91 1.44 -14.91 -11.61
C PHE A 91 0.22 -15.55 -12.32
N PHE A 92 -0.96 -15.54 -11.64
CA PHE A 92 -2.18 -16.13 -12.21
C PHE A 92 -3.12 -15.09 -12.82
N TYR A 93 -2.94 -13.81 -12.52
CA TYR A 93 -3.86 -12.75 -12.91
C TYR A 93 -3.09 -11.52 -13.42
N GLU A 94 -3.03 -11.43 -14.74
CA GLU A 94 -2.39 -10.31 -15.45
C GLU A 94 -3.40 -9.17 -15.62
N ARG A 95 -3.07 -8.00 -15.11
CA ARG A 95 -3.87 -6.79 -15.27
C ARG A 95 -3.00 -5.59 -15.59
N PRO A 96 -3.19 -4.92 -16.71
CA PRO A 96 -2.42 -3.72 -17.04
C PRO A 96 -2.76 -2.57 -16.10
N ARG A 97 -1.76 -1.75 -15.78
CA ARG A 97 -1.94 -0.51 -15.01
C ARG A 97 -2.71 0.53 -15.83
N PRO A 98 -3.37 1.51 -15.18
CA PRO A 98 -4.06 2.59 -15.89
C PRO A 98 -3.22 3.25 -16.97
N SER A 99 -1.97 3.61 -16.69
CA SER A 99 -1.06 4.24 -17.64
C SER A 99 -0.68 3.35 -18.83
N VAL A 100 -0.66 2.03 -18.65
CA VAL A 100 -0.35 1.04 -19.71
C VAL A 100 -1.60 0.66 -20.50
N ALA A 101 -2.78 0.72 -19.87
CA ALA A 101 -4.06 0.39 -20.48
C ALA A 101 -4.57 1.42 -21.51
N GLY A 102 -3.81 2.50 -21.74
CA GLY A 102 -4.17 3.55 -22.69
C GLY A 102 -5.10 4.62 -22.10
N GLU A 103 -5.22 4.69 -20.78
CA GLU A 103 -5.90 5.79 -20.11
C GLU A 103 -5.04 7.07 -20.14
N ASP A 104 -5.68 8.23 -20.22
CA ASP A 104 -4.99 9.53 -20.17
C ASP A 104 -4.58 9.85 -18.72
N VAL A 105 -3.41 9.33 -18.32
CA VAL A 105 -2.87 9.44 -16.96
C VAL A 105 -1.73 10.45 -16.94
N LYS A 106 -1.84 11.44 -16.06
CA LYS A 106 -0.72 12.34 -15.73
C LYS A 106 0.20 11.66 -14.73
N GLU A 107 1.28 11.05 -15.22
CA GLU A 107 2.26 10.39 -14.36
C GLU A 107 3.14 11.41 -13.63
N LEU A 108 3.19 11.32 -12.30
CA LEU A 108 4.08 12.14 -11.46
C LEU A 108 5.45 11.49 -11.24
N PHE A 109 5.55 10.18 -11.46
CA PHE A 109 6.79 9.41 -11.34
C PHE A 109 6.74 8.15 -12.18
N PHE A 110 7.90 7.70 -12.61
CA PHE A 110 8.04 6.49 -13.41
C PHE A 110 7.58 5.25 -12.62
N HIS A 111 6.76 4.44 -13.25
CA HIS A 111 6.38 3.13 -12.76
C HIS A 111 6.74 2.04 -13.79
N ARG A 112 7.14 0.87 -13.28
CA ARG A 112 7.40 -0.26 -14.18
C ARG A 112 6.08 -0.72 -14.81
N PRO A 113 6.07 -1.11 -16.09
CA PRO A 113 4.90 -1.68 -16.76
C PRO A 113 4.71 -3.15 -16.34
N ASP A 114 4.50 -3.37 -15.03
CA ASP A 114 4.16 -4.67 -14.44
C ASP A 114 2.66 -4.76 -14.13
N GLU A 115 2.21 -5.91 -13.66
CA GLU A 115 0.81 -6.15 -13.31
C GLU A 115 0.35 -5.22 -12.19
N SER A 116 -0.87 -4.68 -12.35
CA SER A 116 -1.43 -3.75 -11.37
C SER A 116 -2.07 -4.45 -10.17
N PHE A 117 -2.69 -5.63 -10.37
CA PHE A 117 -3.44 -6.34 -9.34
C PHE A 117 -2.63 -7.49 -8.72
N PRO A 118 -2.65 -7.64 -7.40
CA PRO A 118 -3.07 -6.65 -6.40
C PRO A 118 -2.01 -5.57 -6.18
N SER A 119 -2.39 -4.47 -5.52
CA SER A 119 -1.44 -3.44 -5.15
C SER A 119 -0.52 -3.90 -4.02
N ASP A 120 0.77 -3.99 -4.29
CA ASP A 120 1.80 -4.40 -3.32
C ASP A 120 1.84 -3.50 -2.07
N HIS A 121 1.66 -2.18 -2.26
CA HIS A 121 1.61 -1.22 -1.16
C HIS A 121 0.37 -1.43 -0.30
N ALA A 122 -0.80 -1.61 -0.92
CA ALA A 122 -2.03 -1.89 -0.21
C ALA A 122 -1.90 -3.19 0.58
N ALA A 123 -1.46 -4.28 -0.05
CA ALA A 123 -1.26 -5.58 0.59
C ALA A 123 -0.37 -5.46 1.85
N LEU A 124 0.78 -4.76 1.74
CA LEU A 124 1.68 -4.54 2.86
C LEU A 124 1.00 -3.80 4.01
N PHE A 125 0.47 -2.59 3.74
CA PHE A 125 -0.02 -1.73 4.82
C PHE A 125 -1.31 -2.25 5.45
N PHE A 126 -2.23 -2.83 4.66
CA PHE A 126 -3.43 -3.45 5.21
C PHE A 126 -3.12 -4.70 6.03
N ALA A 127 -2.14 -5.52 5.63
CA ALA A 127 -1.69 -6.67 6.41
C ALA A 127 -1.10 -6.23 7.76
N LEU A 128 -0.23 -5.20 7.77
CA LEU A 128 0.33 -4.65 9.00
C LEU A 128 -0.76 -4.10 9.92
N ALA A 129 -1.72 -3.35 9.37
CA ALA A 129 -2.84 -2.81 10.15
C ALA A 129 -3.70 -3.93 10.75
N THR A 130 -4.08 -4.90 9.94
CA THR A 130 -4.89 -6.05 10.37
C THR A 130 -4.18 -6.83 11.47
N TYR A 131 -2.88 -7.12 11.28
CA TYR A 131 -2.13 -7.87 12.29
C TYR A 131 -1.99 -7.10 13.61
N ALA A 132 -1.78 -5.78 13.56
CA ALA A 132 -1.77 -4.94 14.75
C ALA A 132 -3.11 -5.00 15.51
N TYR A 133 -4.24 -5.05 14.80
CA TYR A 133 -5.55 -5.26 15.44
C TYR A 133 -5.69 -6.64 16.07
N LEU A 134 -5.20 -7.70 15.42
CA LEU A 134 -5.22 -9.06 15.96
C LEU A 134 -4.39 -9.17 17.25
N LEU A 135 -3.29 -8.42 17.36
CA LEU A 135 -2.49 -8.29 18.58
C LEU A 135 -3.16 -7.43 19.67
N GLY A 136 -4.33 -6.85 19.40
CA GLY A 136 -5.01 -5.92 20.32
C GLY A 136 -4.41 -4.51 20.35
N TRP A 137 -3.47 -4.19 19.48
CA TRP A 137 -2.79 -2.88 19.40
C TRP A 137 -3.62 -1.86 18.63
N ARG A 138 -4.79 -1.53 19.17
CA ARG A 138 -5.80 -0.71 18.48
C ARG A 138 -5.27 0.63 17.98
N ARG A 139 -4.47 1.35 18.80
CA ARG A 139 -3.91 2.66 18.40
C ARG A 139 -2.95 2.52 17.22
N THR A 140 -2.05 1.53 17.26
CA THR A 140 -1.13 1.20 16.16
C THR A 140 -1.91 0.75 14.93
N GLY A 141 -2.93 -0.10 15.11
CA GLY A 141 -3.81 -0.55 14.04
C GLY A 141 -4.52 0.61 13.34
N HIS A 142 -5.08 1.58 14.09
CA HIS A 142 -5.69 2.77 13.50
C HIS A 142 -4.67 3.63 12.74
N GLY A 143 -3.46 3.82 13.30
CA GLY A 143 -2.38 4.54 12.62
C GLY A 143 -1.98 3.88 11.31
N LEU A 144 -1.73 2.56 11.33
CA LEU A 144 -1.38 1.80 10.12
C LEU A 144 -2.50 1.76 9.09
N LEU A 145 -3.77 1.67 9.53
CA LEU A 145 -4.92 1.73 8.64
C LEU A 145 -5.03 3.10 7.95
N THR A 146 -4.83 4.19 8.69
CA THR A 146 -4.79 5.55 8.11
C THR A 146 -3.70 5.66 7.05
N VAL A 147 -2.51 5.13 7.33
CA VAL A 147 -1.42 5.05 6.36
C VAL A 147 -1.80 4.20 5.14
N ALA A 148 -2.38 3.02 5.36
CA ALA A 148 -2.83 2.13 4.27
C ALA A 148 -3.80 2.86 3.34
N VAL A 149 -4.80 3.56 3.89
CA VAL A 149 -5.78 4.33 3.10
C VAL A 149 -5.09 5.49 2.37
N ALA A 150 -4.22 6.25 3.04
CA ALA A 150 -3.54 7.39 2.44
C ALA A 150 -2.62 6.96 1.27
N VAL A 151 -1.81 5.91 1.46
CA VAL A 151 -0.94 5.37 0.42
C VAL A 151 -1.76 4.82 -0.74
N SER A 152 -2.80 4.04 -0.46
CA SER A 152 -3.69 3.48 -1.49
C SER A 152 -4.38 4.58 -2.30
N SER A 153 -4.88 5.62 -1.65
CA SER A 153 -5.49 6.77 -2.32
C SER A 153 -4.48 7.50 -3.22
N ALA A 154 -3.25 7.73 -2.73
CA ALA A 154 -2.20 8.33 -3.54
C ALA A 154 -1.86 7.46 -4.77
N ARG A 155 -1.87 6.12 -4.64
CA ARG A 155 -1.62 5.19 -5.76
C ARG A 155 -2.72 5.25 -6.81
N ILE A 156 -3.98 5.45 -6.42
CA ILE A 156 -5.10 5.66 -7.35
C ILE A 156 -4.95 7.03 -8.03
N VAL A 157 -4.75 8.09 -7.25
CA VAL A 157 -4.64 9.47 -7.77
C VAL A 157 -3.49 9.59 -8.77
N THR A 158 -2.36 8.97 -8.53
CA THR A 158 -1.20 8.97 -9.45
C THR A 158 -1.36 8.02 -10.65
N GLY A 159 -2.51 7.34 -10.79
CA GLY A 159 -2.81 6.45 -11.91
C GLY A 159 -1.93 5.19 -11.97
N THR A 160 -1.31 4.82 -10.87
CA THR A 160 -0.49 3.60 -10.80
C THR A 160 -1.29 2.35 -10.52
N HIS A 161 -2.48 2.48 -9.94
CA HIS A 161 -3.41 1.39 -9.63
C HIS A 161 -4.86 1.79 -9.85
N TRP A 162 -5.68 0.80 -10.18
CA TRP A 162 -7.13 0.92 -10.18
C TRP A 162 -7.68 0.86 -8.74
N LEU A 163 -8.91 1.35 -8.54
CA LEU A 163 -9.57 1.21 -7.23
C LEU A 163 -9.69 -0.27 -6.83
N THR A 164 -10.09 -1.12 -7.76
CA THR A 164 -10.26 -2.56 -7.51
C THR A 164 -8.96 -3.30 -7.25
N ASP A 165 -7.78 -2.76 -7.59
CA ASP A 165 -6.48 -3.31 -7.20
C ASP A 165 -6.20 -3.17 -5.69
N ILE A 166 -6.95 -2.28 -5.03
CA ILE A 166 -6.81 -1.97 -3.61
C ILE A 166 -7.80 -2.77 -2.75
N VAL A 167 -9.04 -2.96 -3.26
CA VAL A 167 -10.15 -3.54 -2.49
C VAL A 167 -10.47 -4.99 -2.85
N GLY A 168 -9.84 -5.54 -3.90
CA GLY A 168 -10.06 -6.88 -4.45
C GLY A 168 -9.12 -7.98 -3.96
#